data_d8dcbf82ebf4cdb56b7d2f1c90c79481
#
_entry.id   d8dcbf82ebf4cdb56b7d2f1c90c79481
#
_cell.length_a   1.000
_cell.length_b   1.000
_cell.length_c   1.000
_cell.angle_alpha   90.00
_cell.angle_beta   90.00
_cell.angle_gamma   90.00
#
_symmetry.space_group_name_H-M   'P 1'
#
loop_
_entity.id
_entity.type
_entity.pdbx_description
1 polymer ?
#
loop_
_entity_poly.entity_id
_entity_poly.type
_entity_poly.pdbx_seq_one_letter_code
_entity_poly.pdbx_strand_id
1 'polypeptide(L)'
;MAITTHPFDDDKLREECGIFGIFGTQDAATHTVLGLHALQHRGQEAAGITSFDGTRFHSHKSAGHVGDNFSSPAIMDELKGHASIGHVRYSTTGETAMRNVQPLFAELSSGGFAVAHNGNLTNAATLRRELIDRGAIFQSTSDTEVIIHLLANSRNHDILDQMIDALKQICLLYTSDAADERSC
;
A
#
# COMPACT_ATOMS: atom_id res chain seq x y z
N MET A 1 21.83 22.07 19.61
CA MET A 1 21.42 21.02 18.68
C MET A 1 22.61 20.78 17.76
N ALA A 2 23.39 19.73 17.97
CA ALA A 2 24.57 19.44 17.17
C ALA A 2 24.14 18.63 15.96
N ILE A 3 24.28 19.21 14.78
CA ILE A 3 24.12 18.50 13.51
C ILE A 3 25.42 17.72 13.31
N THR A 4 25.43 16.45 13.63
CA THR A 4 26.54 15.54 13.32
C THR A 4 26.36 15.06 11.88
N THR A 5 26.93 15.80 10.93
CA THR A 5 27.15 15.28 9.59
C THR A 5 28.37 14.36 9.63
N HIS A 6 28.17 13.07 9.83
CA HIS A 6 29.23 12.10 9.62
C HIS A 6 29.40 11.93 8.11
N PRO A 7 30.62 12.07 7.53
CA PRO A 7 30.83 12.03 6.09
C PRO A 7 30.57 10.66 5.43
N PHE A 8 30.14 9.66 6.23
CA PHE A 8 29.71 8.33 5.79
C PHE A 8 28.29 8.00 6.22
N ASP A 9 27.53 8.94 6.79
CA ASP A 9 26.08 8.82 6.86
C ASP A 9 25.55 9.09 5.45
N ASP A 10 25.35 8.02 4.72
CA ASP A 10 24.63 8.05 3.46
C ASP A 10 23.26 8.67 3.72
N ASP A 11 22.97 9.81 3.08
CA ASP A 11 21.62 10.39 2.93
C ASP A 11 20.72 9.46 2.09
N LYS A 12 20.75 8.16 2.38
CA LYS A 12 19.85 7.21 1.78
C LYS A 12 18.50 7.40 2.42
N LEU A 13 17.60 8.04 1.68
CA LEU A 13 16.18 7.95 1.92
C LEU A 13 15.84 6.46 2.05
N ARG A 14 15.62 6.03 3.29
CA ARG A 14 15.32 4.62 3.58
C ARG A 14 13.87 4.39 3.22
N GLU A 15 13.64 3.85 2.03
CA GLU A 15 12.36 3.21 1.74
C GLU A 15 12.23 1.98 2.64
N GLU A 16 11.35 2.09 3.63
CA GLU A 16 11.27 1.13 4.72
C GLU A 16 10.07 0.19 4.60
N CYS A 17 9.42 0.13 3.44
CA CYS A 17 8.32 -0.78 3.15
C CYS A 17 8.64 -1.63 1.92
N GLY A 18 7.90 -2.72 1.72
CA GLY A 18 8.05 -3.58 0.54
C GLY A 18 6.69 -3.98 0.00
N ILE A 19 6.57 -4.02 -1.33
CA ILE A 19 5.39 -4.47 -2.04
C ILE A 19 5.76 -5.63 -2.94
N PHE A 20 4.88 -6.62 -3.01
CA PHE A 20 4.94 -7.69 -3.99
C PHE A 20 3.56 -7.94 -4.57
N GLY A 21 3.48 -8.21 -5.86
CA GLY A 21 2.23 -8.55 -6.53
C GLY A 21 2.44 -9.57 -7.63
N ILE A 22 1.44 -10.44 -7.82
CA ILE A 22 1.46 -11.46 -8.85
C ILE A 22 0.06 -11.66 -9.42
N PHE A 23 0.00 -12.01 -10.69
CA PHE A 23 -1.25 -12.28 -11.41
C PHE A 23 -1.11 -13.53 -12.29
N GLY A 24 -2.20 -14.27 -12.45
CA GLY A 24 -2.29 -15.39 -13.41
C GLY A 24 -1.73 -16.72 -12.89
N THR A 25 -1.60 -16.90 -11.57
CA THR A 25 -1.19 -18.18 -10.95
C THR A 25 -2.21 -18.63 -9.90
N GLN A 26 -2.45 -19.94 -9.80
CA GLN A 26 -3.42 -20.49 -8.84
C GLN A 26 -3.02 -20.27 -7.38
N ASP A 27 -1.71 -20.22 -7.09
CA ASP A 27 -1.17 -20.06 -5.74
C ASP A 27 -0.64 -18.64 -5.52
N ALA A 28 -1.37 -17.63 -6.02
CA ALA A 28 -0.91 -16.24 -6.00
C ALA A 28 -0.52 -15.76 -4.59
N ALA A 29 -1.32 -16.09 -3.57
CA ALA A 29 -1.01 -15.70 -2.19
C ALA A 29 0.28 -16.34 -1.68
N THR A 30 0.56 -17.60 -1.98
CA THR A 30 1.79 -18.29 -1.60
C THR A 30 3.01 -17.59 -2.21
N HIS A 31 2.95 -17.25 -3.49
CA HIS A 31 4.03 -16.49 -4.13
C HIS A 31 4.20 -15.11 -3.52
N THR A 32 3.08 -14.47 -3.13
CA THR A 32 3.12 -13.17 -2.45
C THR A 32 3.78 -13.29 -1.07
N VAL A 33 3.48 -14.33 -0.30
CA VAL A 33 4.16 -14.61 0.98
C VAL A 33 5.68 -14.75 0.78
N LEU A 34 6.11 -15.53 -0.23
CA LEU A 34 7.53 -15.70 -0.53
C LEU A 34 8.19 -14.38 -0.95
N GLY A 35 7.52 -13.60 -1.80
CA GLY A 35 8.00 -12.28 -2.21
C GLY A 35 8.13 -11.31 -1.04
N LEU A 36 7.12 -11.26 -0.16
CA LEU A 36 7.16 -10.43 1.05
C LEU A 36 8.21 -10.90 2.06
N HIS A 37 8.41 -12.22 2.18
CA HIS A 37 9.47 -12.78 3.03
C HIS A 37 10.86 -12.33 2.53
N ALA A 38 11.09 -12.32 1.23
CA ALA A 38 12.32 -11.78 0.66
C ALA A 38 12.50 -10.27 0.93
N LEU A 39 11.39 -9.53 1.04
CA LEU A 39 11.36 -8.11 1.36
C LEU A 39 11.26 -7.81 2.87
N GLN A 40 11.31 -8.83 3.74
CA GLN A 40 11.11 -8.70 5.19
C GLN A 40 12.09 -7.71 5.85
N HIS A 41 13.30 -7.59 5.31
CA HIS A 41 14.30 -6.64 5.79
C HIS A 41 13.87 -5.17 5.62
N ARG A 42 12.86 -4.90 4.79
CA ARG A 42 12.31 -3.57 4.54
C ARG A 42 11.14 -3.22 5.47
N GLY A 43 10.49 -4.20 6.10
CA GLY A 43 9.38 -3.96 7.01
C GLY A 43 9.11 -5.15 7.92
N GLN A 44 9.15 -4.94 9.23
CA GLN A 44 9.06 -5.99 10.24
C GLN A 44 7.90 -5.83 11.22
N GLU A 45 7.13 -4.76 11.11
CA GLU A 45 6.09 -4.43 12.09
C GLU A 45 4.75 -5.05 11.77
N ALA A 46 4.41 -5.11 10.49
CA ALA A 46 3.16 -5.69 10.03
C ALA A 46 3.25 -6.09 8.57
N ALA A 47 2.43 -7.05 8.20
CA ALA A 47 2.26 -7.47 6.82
C ALA A 47 0.77 -7.65 6.50
N GLY A 48 0.42 -7.45 5.25
CA GLY A 48 -0.90 -7.73 4.73
C GLY A 48 -0.84 -8.29 3.33
N ILE A 49 -1.79 -9.16 3.03
CA ILE A 49 -2.00 -9.75 1.71
C ILE A 49 -3.46 -9.63 1.34
N THR A 50 -3.72 -9.24 0.11
CA THR A 50 -5.05 -9.31 -0.49
C THR A 50 -4.97 -10.09 -1.78
N SER A 51 -5.79 -11.14 -1.89
CA SER A 51 -5.92 -11.97 -3.09
C SER A 51 -7.28 -11.80 -3.75
N PHE A 52 -7.38 -12.22 -5.02
CA PHE A 52 -8.62 -12.21 -5.79
C PHE A 52 -8.81 -13.54 -6.50
N ASP A 53 -9.96 -14.16 -6.28
CA ASP A 53 -10.30 -15.49 -6.82
C ASP A 53 -11.04 -15.45 -8.17
N GLY A 54 -11.27 -14.23 -8.71
CA GLY A 54 -12.07 -13.98 -9.90
C GLY A 54 -13.48 -13.48 -9.59
N THR A 55 -13.88 -13.54 -8.32
CA THR A 55 -15.22 -13.13 -7.86
C THR A 55 -15.13 -12.24 -6.63
N ARG A 56 -14.25 -12.59 -5.70
CA ARG A 56 -14.13 -11.93 -4.39
C ARG A 56 -12.68 -11.63 -4.05
N PHE A 57 -12.53 -10.59 -3.27
CA PHE A 57 -11.27 -10.27 -2.61
C PHE A 57 -11.21 -10.91 -1.23
N HIS A 58 -10.08 -11.49 -0.90
CA HIS A 58 -9.77 -12.09 0.39
C HIS A 58 -8.57 -11.35 0.97
N SER A 59 -8.65 -10.94 2.22
CA SER A 59 -7.62 -10.09 2.84
C SER A 59 -7.25 -10.61 4.21
N HIS A 60 -5.95 -10.74 4.46
CA HIS A 60 -5.43 -11.01 5.80
C HIS A 60 -4.34 -10.00 6.14
N LYS A 61 -4.40 -9.45 7.36
CA LYS A 61 -3.45 -8.47 7.87
C LYS A 61 -3.04 -8.86 9.28
N SER A 62 -1.76 -8.76 9.57
CA SER A 62 -1.24 -9.11 10.90
C SER A 62 -0.04 -8.25 11.28
N ALA A 63 0.13 -8.03 12.59
CA ALA A 63 1.34 -7.47 13.14
C ALA A 63 2.46 -8.51 13.17
N GLY A 64 3.71 -8.10 13.04
CA GLY A 64 4.89 -8.96 13.06
C GLY A 64 5.34 -9.46 11.69
N HIS A 65 6.17 -10.50 11.71
CA HIS A 65 6.85 -10.97 10.52
C HIS A 65 5.94 -11.82 9.61
N VAL A 66 6.24 -11.80 8.32
CA VAL A 66 5.51 -12.55 7.29
C VAL A 66 5.51 -14.05 7.59
N GLY A 67 6.67 -14.61 7.94
CA GLY A 67 6.81 -16.05 8.22
C GLY A 67 5.96 -16.53 9.39
N ASP A 68 5.81 -15.71 10.43
CA ASP A 68 5.03 -16.07 11.61
C ASP A 68 3.52 -16.02 11.32
N ASN A 69 3.10 -15.06 10.52
CA ASN A 69 1.70 -14.73 10.32
C ASN A 69 1.05 -15.48 9.15
N PHE A 70 1.82 -15.85 8.13
CA PHE A 70 1.30 -16.50 6.92
C PHE A 70 1.76 -17.96 6.78
N SER A 71 2.24 -18.59 7.85
CA SER A 71 2.60 -20.01 7.90
C SER A 71 1.40 -20.94 8.15
N SER A 72 0.26 -20.41 8.61
CA SER A 72 -0.93 -21.19 8.90
C SER A 72 -1.65 -21.61 7.63
N PRO A 73 -1.90 -22.94 7.43
CA PRO A 73 -2.68 -23.42 6.29
C PRO A 73 -4.09 -22.81 6.22
N ALA A 74 -4.72 -22.54 7.38
CA ALA A 74 -6.05 -21.94 7.43
C ALA A 74 -6.04 -20.50 6.83
N ILE A 75 -5.04 -19.71 7.14
CA ILE A 75 -4.88 -18.35 6.58
C ILE A 75 -4.63 -18.43 5.07
N MET A 76 -3.79 -19.38 4.63
CA MET A 76 -3.51 -19.54 3.22
C MET A 76 -4.74 -20.05 2.45
N ASP A 77 -5.57 -20.89 3.08
CA ASP A 77 -6.85 -21.33 2.52
C ASP A 77 -7.87 -20.19 2.38
N GLU A 78 -7.86 -19.20 3.27
CA GLU A 78 -8.67 -17.99 3.15
C GLU A 78 -8.20 -17.07 2.00
N LEU A 79 -6.90 -17.07 1.70
CA LEU A 79 -6.29 -16.20 0.68
C LEU A 79 -6.25 -16.84 -0.73
N LYS A 80 -7.17 -17.76 -1.03
CA LYS A 80 -7.23 -18.39 -2.37
C LYS A 80 -7.46 -17.37 -3.47
N GLY A 81 -6.79 -17.58 -4.60
CA GLY A 81 -6.97 -16.72 -5.75
C GLY A 81 -5.85 -16.84 -6.77
N HIS A 82 -6.08 -16.24 -7.93
CA HIS A 82 -5.12 -16.23 -9.05
C HIS A 82 -4.42 -14.88 -9.23
N ALA A 83 -4.76 -13.90 -8.42
CA ALA A 83 -4.09 -12.62 -8.31
C ALA A 83 -3.89 -12.28 -6.83
N SER A 84 -2.78 -11.65 -6.49
CA SER A 84 -2.52 -11.25 -5.12
C SER A 84 -1.55 -10.07 -5.08
N ILE A 85 -1.77 -9.18 -4.13
CA ILE A 85 -0.83 -8.12 -3.76
C ILE A 85 -0.57 -8.20 -2.26
N GLY A 86 0.63 -7.83 -1.86
CA GLY A 86 1.01 -7.81 -0.46
C GLY A 86 1.96 -6.66 -0.13
N HIS A 87 2.01 -6.35 1.15
CA HIS A 87 2.81 -5.24 1.67
C HIS A 87 3.43 -5.62 3.02
N VAL A 88 4.71 -5.31 3.21
CA VAL A 88 5.38 -5.30 4.51
C VAL A 88 5.60 -3.87 4.95
N ARG A 89 5.20 -3.58 6.18
CA ARG A 89 5.22 -2.24 6.74
C ARG A 89 6.40 -2.06 7.69
N TYR A 90 7.06 -0.93 7.54
CA TYR A 90 7.90 -0.33 8.55
C TYR A 90 7.24 0.95 9.08
N SER A 91 7.32 1.22 10.38
CA SER A 91 6.84 2.45 10.98
C SER A 91 7.87 2.95 11.98
N THR A 92 8.18 4.22 11.93
CA THR A 92 9.12 4.88 12.87
C THR A 92 8.44 5.27 14.19
N THR A 93 7.11 5.11 14.31
CA THR A 93 6.32 5.65 15.44
C THR A 93 5.97 4.62 16.52
N GLY A 94 6.42 3.37 16.40
CA GLY A 94 6.31 2.35 17.47
C GLY A 94 4.90 1.79 17.74
N GLU A 95 3.84 2.38 17.22
CA GLU A 95 2.48 1.82 17.29
C GLU A 95 1.98 1.47 15.89
N THR A 96 1.86 0.17 15.64
CA THR A 96 1.27 -0.33 14.40
C THR A 96 -0.25 -0.29 14.49
N ALA A 97 -0.86 0.81 14.03
CA ALA A 97 -2.30 0.83 13.87
C ALA A 97 -2.70 -0.11 12.72
N MET A 98 -3.37 -1.21 13.01
CA MET A 98 -3.81 -2.21 12.02
C MET A 98 -4.61 -1.61 10.87
N ARG A 99 -5.33 -0.51 11.11
CA ARG A 99 -6.05 0.25 10.07
C ARG A 99 -5.15 0.82 8.97
N ASN A 100 -3.84 0.96 9.25
CA ASN A 100 -2.85 1.49 8.30
C ASN A 100 -2.08 0.38 7.57
N VAL A 101 -2.30 -0.89 7.92
CA VAL A 101 -1.66 -2.02 7.25
C VAL A 101 -2.29 -2.20 5.87
N GLN A 102 -1.44 -2.20 4.85
CA GLN A 102 -1.84 -2.40 3.46
C GLN A 102 -1.74 -3.89 3.07
N PRO A 103 -2.43 -4.33 2.00
CA PRO A 103 -3.22 -3.52 1.06
C PRO A 103 -4.50 -2.95 1.69
N LEU A 104 -4.91 -1.76 1.26
CA LEU A 104 -6.22 -1.21 1.59
C LEU A 104 -7.23 -1.72 0.55
N PHE A 105 -8.43 -2.08 1.00
CA PHE A 105 -9.51 -2.55 0.15
C PHE A 105 -10.72 -1.64 0.26
N ALA A 106 -11.39 -1.43 -0.86
CA ALA A 106 -12.68 -0.74 -0.91
C ALA A 106 -13.58 -1.35 -1.99
N GLU A 107 -14.88 -1.34 -1.73
CA GLU A 107 -15.89 -1.63 -2.73
C GLU A 107 -16.29 -0.33 -3.39
N LEU A 108 -16.01 -0.20 -4.67
CA LEU A 108 -16.33 0.96 -5.51
C LEU A 108 -17.56 0.65 -6.37
N SER A 109 -18.17 1.66 -6.98
CA SER A 109 -19.25 1.46 -7.96
C SER A 109 -18.79 0.67 -9.19
N SER A 110 -17.49 0.69 -9.49
CA SER A 110 -16.84 -0.09 -10.55
C SER A 110 -16.44 -1.51 -10.13
N GLY A 111 -16.66 -1.90 -8.87
CA GLY A 111 -16.27 -3.18 -8.28
C GLY A 111 -15.24 -3.05 -7.16
N GLY A 112 -14.81 -4.19 -6.63
CA GLY A 112 -13.79 -4.22 -5.58
C GLY A 112 -12.43 -3.71 -6.07
N PHE A 113 -11.75 -2.97 -5.22
CA PHE A 113 -10.42 -2.40 -5.49
C PHE A 113 -9.51 -2.60 -4.28
N ALA A 114 -8.31 -3.13 -4.54
CA ALA A 114 -7.27 -3.27 -3.52
C ALA A 114 -6.01 -2.52 -3.96
N VAL A 115 -5.39 -1.80 -3.05
CA VAL A 115 -4.20 -1.00 -3.32
C VAL A 115 -3.14 -1.15 -2.25
N ALA A 116 -1.90 -1.28 -2.68
CA ALA A 116 -0.71 -1.14 -1.85
C ALA A 116 0.23 -0.11 -2.49
N HIS A 117 0.78 0.76 -1.67
CA HIS A 117 1.64 1.85 -2.08
C HIS A 117 2.87 1.90 -1.17
N ASN A 118 4.03 1.95 -1.78
CA ASN A 118 5.28 2.23 -1.08
C ASN A 118 5.79 3.60 -1.53
N GLY A 119 5.92 4.50 -0.59
CA GLY A 119 6.30 5.89 -0.83
C GLY A 119 5.46 6.86 0.00
N ASN A 120 5.54 8.13 -0.34
CA ASN A 120 4.81 9.19 0.34
C ASN A 120 4.17 10.13 -0.69
N LEU A 121 2.87 10.37 -0.55
CA LEU A 121 2.15 11.35 -1.35
C LEU A 121 2.39 12.75 -0.77
N THR A 122 3.17 13.56 -1.44
CA THR A 122 3.56 14.89 -0.93
C THR A 122 2.37 15.83 -0.75
N ASN A 123 1.32 15.67 -1.54
CA ASN A 123 0.09 16.45 -1.47
C ASN A 123 -1.07 15.76 -0.72
N ALA A 124 -0.80 14.62 -0.04
CA ALA A 124 -1.84 13.84 0.64
C ALA A 124 -2.66 14.66 1.64
N ALA A 125 -2.02 15.52 2.43
CA ALA A 125 -2.70 16.32 3.44
C ALA A 125 -3.71 17.31 2.83
N THR A 126 -3.37 17.91 1.69
CA THR A 126 -4.24 18.83 0.94
C THR A 126 -5.41 18.07 0.33
N LEU A 127 -5.13 16.99 -0.41
CA LEU A 127 -6.17 16.16 -1.03
C LEU A 127 -7.11 15.56 0.01
N ARG A 128 -6.57 15.08 1.14
CA ARG A 128 -7.38 14.55 2.24
C ARG A 128 -8.39 15.57 2.77
N ARG A 129 -7.95 16.81 2.98
CA ARG A 129 -8.84 17.89 3.44
C ARG A 129 -9.93 18.16 2.43
N GLU A 130 -9.59 18.33 1.16
CA GLU A 130 -10.55 18.57 0.10
C GLU A 130 -11.57 17.42 -0.04
N LEU A 131 -11.14 16.18 0.11
CA LEU A 131 -12.00 15.02 0.06
C LEU A 131 -12.94 14.97 1.27
N ILE A 132 -12.48 15.30 2.48
CA ILE A 132 -13.30 15.38 3.69
C ILE A 132 -14.37 16.48 3.52
N ASP A 133 -13.99 17.64 2.98
CA ASP A 133 -14.92 18.75 2.71
C ASP A 133 -16.02 18.35 1.70
N ARG A 134 -15.75 17.36 0.86
CA ARG A 134 -16.71 16.74 -0.08
C ARG A 134 -17.46 15.54 0.50
N GLY A 135 -17.25 15.22 1.79
CA GLY A 135 -17.95 14.16 2.50
C GLY A 135 -17.24 12.79 2.53
N ALA A 136 -15.98 12.70 2.12
CA ALA A 136 -15.22 11.47 2.25
C ALA A 136 -14.96 11.11 3.73
N ILE A 137 -15.10 9.82 4.06
CA ILE A 137 -14.90 9.28 5.40
C ILE A 137 -13.64 8.43 5.40
N PHE A 138 -12.58 8.95 6.02
CA PHE A 138 -11.31 8.24 6.15
C PHE A 138 -11.31 7.34 7.40
N GLN A 139 -10.81 6.13 7.25
CA GLN A 139 -10.70 5.15 8.33
C GLN A 139 -9.27 4.96 8.82
N SER A 140 -8.28 5.28 7.97
CA SER A 140 -6.87 5.20 8.31
C SER A 140 -6.21 6.58 8.32
N THR A 141 -4.98 6.63 8.78
CA THR A 141 -4.12 7.82 8.66
C THR A 141 -3.14 7.70 7.49
N SER A 142 -3.22 6.60 6.71
CA SER A 142 -2.38 6.37 5.54
C SER A 142 -2.73 7.35 4.43
N ASP A 143 -1.71 7.87 3.77
CA ASP A 143 -1.84 8.65 2.55
C ASP A 143 -2.41 7.82 1.39
N THR A 144 -2.13 6.52 1.37
CA THR A 144 -2.66 5.57 0.38
C THR A 144 -4.19 5.57 0.30
N GLU A 145 -4.89 5.85 1.41
CA GLU A 145 -6.36 5.91 1.41
C GLU A 145 -6.90 7.06 0.56
N VAL A 146 -6.11 8.12 0.35
CA VAL A 146 -6.46 9.21 -0.57
C VAL A 146 -6.70 8.68 -1.98
N ILE A 147 -5.91 7.70 -2.44
CA ILE A 147 -6.05 7.09 -3.77
C ILE A 147 -7.46 6.46 -3.91
N ILE A 148 -7.91 5.71 -2.92
CA ILE A 148 -9.24 5.08 -2.91
C ILE A 148 -10.34 6.13 -3.05
N HIS A 149 -10.24 7.21 -2.29
CA HIS A 149 -11.23 8.29 -2.35
C HIS A 149 -11.21 9.06 -3.67
N LEU A 150 -10.04 9.23 -4.29
CA LEU A 150 -9.94 9.84 -5.62
C LEU A 150 -10.60 8.96 -6.69
N LEU A 151 -10.39 7.63 -6.64
CA LEU A 151 -11.09 6.71 -7.52
C LEU A 151 -12.61 6.79 -7.33
N ALA A 152 -13.07 6.71 -6.08
CA ALA A 152 -14.49 6.75 -5.74
C ALA A 152 -15.20 8.04 -6.19
N ASN A 153 -14.45 9.15 -6.27
CA ASN A 153 -14.96 10.46 -6.72
C ASN A 153 -14.75 10.72 -8.22
N SER A 154 -14.10 9.83 -8.95
CA SER A 154 -13.96 9.97 -10.40
C SER A 154 -15.33 9.87 -11.09
N ARG A 155 -15.51 10.65 -12.14
CA ARG A 155 -16.74 10.62 -12.96
C ARG A 155 -16.72 9.52 -14.00
N ASN A 156 -15.60 8.88 -14.20
CA ASN A 156 -15.45 7.76 -15.12
C ASN A 156 -16.07 6.48 -14.52
N HIS A 157 -16.52 5.60 -15.41
CA HIS A 157 -17.09 4.32 -15.00
C HIS A 157 -16.10 3.16 -15.12
N ASP A 158 -15.11 3.30 -16.00
CA ASP A 158 -14.04 2.33 -16.17
C ASP A 158 -12.97 2.51 -15.11
N ILE A 159 -12.52 1.41 -14.50
CA ILE A 159 -11.55 1.44 -13.42
C ILE A 159 -10.18 2.00 -13.83
N LEU A 160 -9.77 1.74 -15.09
CA LEU A 160 -8.49 2.26 -15.59
C LEU A 160 -8.55 3.78 -15.76
N ASP A 161 -9.67 4.30 -16.26
CA ASP A 161 -9.87 5.74 -16.39
C ASP A 161 -9.96 6.41 -15.00
N GLN A 162 -10.61 5.75 -14.02
CA GLN A 162 -10.62 6.21 -12.63
C GLN A 162 -9.21 6.26 -12.05
N MET A 163 -8.39 5.23 -12.30
CA MET A 163 -6.99 5.19 -11.88
C MET A 163 -6.17 6.31 -12.53
N ILE A 164 -6.33 6.52 -13.83
CA ILE A 164 -5.63 7.62 -14.54
C ILE A 164 -6.01 8.97 -13.93
N ASP A 165 -7.29 9.19 -13.64
CA ASP A 165 -7.75 10.44 -13.02
C ASP A 165 -7.18 10.63 -11.61
N ALA A 166 -7.12 9.57 -10.81
CA ALA A 166 -6.51 9.61 -9.49
C ALA A 166 -5.02 9.90 -9.57
N LEU A 167 -4.29 9.19 -10.46
CA LEU A 167 -2.84 9.35 -10.63
C LEU A 167 -2.43 10.75 -11.12
N LYS A 168 -3.29 11.44 -11.87
CA LYS A 168 -3.04 12.84 -12.29
C LYS A 168 -3.13 13.84 -11.14
N GLN A 169 -3.81 13.49 -10.05
CA GLN A 169 -4.03 14.37 -8.90
C GLN A 169 -3.01 14.18 -7.79
N ILE A 170 -2.37 13.01 -7.72
CA ILE A 170 -1.38 12.71 -6.68
C ILE A 170 0.02 13.12 -7.10
N CYS A 171 0.78 13.61 -6.13
CA CYS A 171 2.20 13.91 -6.28
C CYS A 171 3.01 12.90 -5.49
N LEU A 172 3.77 12.07 -6.20
CA LEU A 172 4.67 11.07 -5.61
C LEU A 172 6.05 11.68 -5.37
N LEU A 173 6.59 11.49 -4.18
CA LEU A 173 8.00 11.72 -3.93
C LEU A 173 8.78 10.53 -4.48
N TYR A 174 9.43 10.69 -5.62
CA TYR A 174 10.40 9.71 -6.12
C TYR A 174 11.77 10.01 -5.53
N THR A 175 12.32 9.02 -4.84
CA THR A 175 13.60 9.16 -4.13
C THR A 175 14.80 8.76 -4.97
N SER A 176 14.62 8.45 -6.26
CA SER A 176 15.65 7.85 -7.09
C SER A 176 16.48 8.84 -7.91
N ASP A 177 16.09 10.12 -8.04
CA ASP A 177 16.93 11.10 -8.72
C ASP A 177 16.58 12.54 -8.30
N ALA A 178 17.53 13.19 -7.64
CA ALA A 178 17.43 14.60 -7.23
C ALA A 178 17.44 15.60 -8.42
N ALA A 179 17.55 15.11 -9.65
CA ALA A 179 17.63 15.93 -10.85
C ALA A 179 16.29 16.16 -11.55
N ASP A 180 15.21 15.46 -11.16
CA ASP A 180 13.89 15.59 -11.79
C ASP A 180 12.85 16.16 -10.79
N GLU A 181 13.18 17.33 -10.22
CA GLU A 181 12.19 18.14 -9.48
C GLU A 181 11.15 18.68 -10.44
N ARG A 182 10.18 17.85 -10.83
CA ARG A 182 8.93 18.37 -11.37
C ARG A 182 8.09 18.82 -10.20
N SER A 183 8.00 20.12 -10.02
CA SER A 183 7.03 20.72 -9.11
C SER A 183 5.61 20.30 -9.53
N CYS A 184 4.92 19.62 -8.63
CA CYS A 184 3.46 19.41 -8.74
C CYS A 184 2.71 20.71 -8.50
#